data_1da029f40dc45e92ad6c4093cf98a918
#
_entry.id   1da029f40dc45e92ad6c4093cf98a918
#
_cell.length_a   1.000
_cell.length_b   1.000
_cell.length_c   1.000
_cell.angle_alpha   90.00
_cell.angle_beta   90.00
_cell.angle_gamma   90.00
#
_symmetry.space_group_name_H-M   'P 1'
#
loop_
_entity.id
_entity.type
_entity.pdbx_description
1 polymer ?
#
loop_
_entity_poly.entity_id
_entity_poly.type
_entity_poly.pdbx_seq_one_letter_code
_entity_poly.pdbx_strand_id
1 'polypeptide(L)'
;MHDNYDVLIIGGGPGGYVAAIRAGQLGLRTALVEKQHLGGICLNWGCIPTKALLHGAEVAHSITHASQLGISVGEVNVDLQKLVQFSRAVSQQLTGGVEYLLKKNGVRVIDGTARLRGKGQITVADARGEEYDYRADHVILATGARPRALPGIAPDGEYIWTYYEALQPKRLPRSLLIIGSGAIGVEFASLYNDLGCKVTLVELASQILPVEDAEVSAAVRKSFEKRGIQVHTQTQVTQVQLTDTGVRCTMKNTSAESFLEVERVLLAVGVQPNIEDLGLEALGVELDRGFIKTDTACRTNVFGLYAIGDVAGPPCLAHKASHEGVICIETLAGVEGTHPLDRDCVPGCTYSRPQVASLGLTESTALARGRPVRIGKFSYQSNGKALASGETEGFVKTIFDAETGELLGAHMVGAQVTEQIQGFGIARHLEATDESLLSMIFAHPTLSEAMHESILAACDQPLHQ
;
A
#
# COMPACT_ATOMS: atom_id res chain seq x y z
N MET A 1 28.02 -16.59 26.28
CA MET A 1 27.28 -17.66 25.58
C MET A 1 26.64 -17.02 24.38
N HIS A 2 26.94 -17.51 23.15
CA HIS A 2 26.21 -17.01 22.00
C HIS A 2 24.80 -17.60 22.03
N ASP A 3 23.77 -16.76 22.02
CA ASP A 3 22.39 -17.22 21.88
C ASP A 3 22.21 -17.75 20.44
N ASN A 4 21.96 -19.05 20.31
CA ASN A 4 21.72 -19.68 19.00
C ASN A 4 20.22 -19.79 18.76
N TYR A 5 19.78 -19.40 17.57
CA TYR A 5 18.40 -19.48 17.10
C TYR A 5 18.29 -20.37 15.86
N ASP A 6 17.14 -20.98 15.67
CA ASP A 6 16.86 -21.67 14.41
C ASP A 6 16.58 -20.62 13.33
N VAL A 7 15.85 -19.53 13.71
CA VAL A 7 15.53 -18.39 12.82
C VAL A 7 15.76 -17.07 13.53
N LEU A 8 16.47 -16.14 12.87
CA LEU A 8 16.59 -14.75 13.30
C LEU A 8 16.08 -13.83 12.19
N ILE A 9 15.13 -12.96 12.55
CA ILE A 9 14.47 -12.05 11.62
C ILE A 9 14.92 -10.62 11.90
N ILE A 10 15.34 -9.90 10.86
CA ILE A 10 15.80 -8.50 10.96
C ILE A 10 14.73 -7.59 10.38
N GLY A 11 14.04 -6.86 11.26
CA GLY A 11 12.93 -5.97 10.97
C GLY A 11 11.59 -6.51 11.46
N GLY A 12 10.88 -5.70 12.26
CA GLY A 12 9.60 -6.02 12.91
C GLY A 12 8.37 -5.50 12.18
N GLY A 13 8.46 -5.19 10.87
CA GLY A 13 7.32 -4.85 10.03
C GLY A 13 6.38 -6.03 9.75
N PRO A 14 5.31 -5.83 8.93
CA PRO A 14 4.30 -6.88 8.68
C PRO A 14 4.88 -8.23 8.23
N GLY A 15 5.86 -8.24 7.35
CA GLY A 15 6.56 -9.47 6.97
C GLY A 15 7.30 -10.10 8.15
N GLY A 16 8.08 -9.30 8.87
CA GLY A 16 8.95 -9.79 9.93
C GLY A 16 8.19 -10.33 11.16
N TYR A 17 7.21 -9.57 11.70
CA TYR A 17 6.49 -10.05 12.88
C TYR A 17 5.59 -11.25 12.56
N VAL A 18 4.99 -11.31 11.35
CA VAL A 18 4.19 -12.46 10.91
C VAL A 18 5.06 -13.70 10.75
N ALA A 19 6.22 -13.56 10.08
CA ALA A 19 7.19 -14.65 9.98
C ALA A 19 7.65 -15.13 11.36
N ALA A 20 7.94 -14.23 12.29
CA ALA A 20 8.37 -14.57 13.64
C ALA A 20 7.28 -15.34 14.42
N ILE A 21 6.03 -14.88 14.35
CA ILE A 21 4.91 -15.58 14.97
C ILE A 21 4.74 -16.98 14.37
N ARG A 22 4.79 -17.10 13.03
CA ARG A 22 4.65 -18.39 12.35
C ARG A 22 5.78 -19.34 12.72
N ALA A 23 7.01 -18.88 12.78
CA ALA A 23 8.16 -19.65 13.23
C ALA A 23 7.99 -20.19 14.66
N GLY A 24 7.54 -19.33 15.59
CA GLY A 24 7.23 -19.71 16.96
C GLY A 24 6.11 -20.77 17.05
N GLN A 25 5.06 -20.63 16.23
CA GLN A 25 3.96 -21.63 16.14
C GLN A 25 4.44 -23.00 15.66
N LEU A 26 5.47 -23.04 14.82
CA LEU A 26 6.09 -24.28 14.34
C LEU A 26 7.18 -24.81 15.29
N GLY A 27 7.35 -24.18 16.46
CA GLY A 27 8.28 -24.63 17.50
C GLY A 27 9.75 -24.24 17.24
N LEU A 28 10.04 -23.39 16.27
CA LEU A 28 11.39 -22.90 16.00
C LEU A 28 11.83 -21.87 17.05
N ARG A 29 13.07 -21.97 17.54
CA ARG A 29 13.67 -20.95 18.43
C ARG A 29 13.91 -19.70 17.63
N THR A 30 13.08 -18.69 17.85
CA THR A 30 13.00 -17.50 17.00
C THR A 30 13.38 -16.23 17.75
N ALA A 31 14.21 -15.40 17.14
CA ALA A 31 14.45 -14.02 17.54
C ALA A 31 14.04 -13.04 16.43
N LEU A 32 13.55 -11.89 16.85
CA LEU A 32 13.22 -10.76 15.98
C LEU A 32 14.01 -9.54 16.43
N VAL A 33 14.81 -8.96 15.55
CA VAL A 33 15.54 -7.71 15.82
C VAL A 33 14.78 -6.55 15.20
N GLU A 34 14.45 -5.53 16.02
CA GLU A 34 13.81 -4.30 15.56
C GLU A 34 14.57 -3.09 16.12
N LYS A 35 14.81 -2.10 15.25
CA LYS A 35 15.60 -0.91 15.62
C LYS A 35 14.77 0.27 16.13
N GLN A 36 13.46 0.30 15.85
CA GLN A 36 12.60 1.45 16.17
C GLN A 36 11.26 1.03 16.76
N HIS A 37 10.36 0.48 15.91
CA HIS A 37 8.98 0.21 16.31
C HIS A 37 8.47 -1.10 15.69
N LEU A 38 7.99 -2.01 16.52
CA LEU A 38 7.24 -3.17 16.08
C LEU A 38 6.04 -2.74 15.23
N GLY A 39 5.69 -3.56 14.24
CA GLY A 39 4.67 -3.21 13.24
C GLY A 39 5.22 -2.40 12.05
N GLY A 40 6.47 -1.91 12.13
CA GLY A 40 7.17 -1.21 11.07
C GLY A 40 6.42 0.03 10.57
N ILE A 41 6.66 0.39 9.31
CA ILE A 41 6.03 1.57 8.68
C ILE A 41 4.51 1.40 8.62
N CYS A 42 3.99 0.22 8.25
CA CYS A 42 2.55 0.02 8.05
C CYS A 42 1.74 0.41 9.30
N LEU A 43 2.08 -0.09 10.49
CA LEU A 43 1.32 0.20 11.70
C LEU A 43 1.61 1.59 12.26
N ASN A 44 2.82 2.11 12.08
CA ASN A 44 3.24 3.33 12.74
C ASN A 44 3.19 4.58 11.83
N TRP A 45 3.49 4.45 10.53
CA TRP A 45 3.74 5.58 9.63
C TRP A 45 3.14 5.41 8.23
N GLY A 46 2.21 4.47 8.05
CA GLY A 46 1.66 4.12 6.74
C GLY A 46 0.20 3.72 6.81
N CYS A 47 -0.08 2.46 6.54
CA CYS A 47 -1.43 1.92 6.34
C CYS A 47 -2.43 2.38 7.41
N ILE A 48 -2.12 2.12 8.67
CA ILE A 48 -3.09 2.29 9.76
C ILE A 48 -3.33 3.76 10.09
N PRO A 49 -2.31 4.58 10.41
CA PRO A 49 -2.56 5.99 10.71
C PRO A 49 -3.15 6.75 9.52
N THR A 50 -2.79 6.41 8.29
CA THR A 50 -3.39 7.03 7.10
C THR A 50 -4.88 6.73 7.01
N LYS A 51 -5.29 5.46 7.19
CA LYS A 51 -6.70 5.05 7.12
C LYS A 51 -7.51 5.68 8.25
N ALA A 52 -6.94 5.82 9.45
CA ALA A 52 -7.58 6.53 10.54
C ALA A 52 -7.84 8.01 10.22
N LEU A 53 -6.87 8.69 9.59
CA LEU A 53 -7.02 10.08 9.16
C LEU A 53 -8.01 10.21 8.01
N LEU A 54 -7.94 9.34 7.00
CA LEU A 54 -8.88 9.31 5.87
C LEU A 54 -10.31 9.10 6.34
N HIS A 55 -10.54 8.17 7.28
CA HIS A 55 -11.88 7.97 7.85
C HIS A 55 -12.41 9.21 8.56
N GLY A 56 -11.56 9.91 9.35
CA GLY A 56 -11.97 11.16 9.99
C GLY A 56 -12.32 12.28 8.98
N ALA A 57 -11.56 12.36 7.88
CA ALA A 57 -11.86 13.30 6.79
C ALA A 57 -13.15 12.92 6.04
N GLU A 58 -13.40 11.63 5.82
CA GLU A 58 -14.63 11.12 5.21
C GLU A 58 -15.85 11.44 6.07
N VAL A 59 -15.76 11.24 7.40
CA VAL A 59 -16.83 11.63 8.33
C VAL A 59 -17.11 13.13 8.25
N ALA A 60 -16.08 13.98 8.28
CA ALA A 60 -16.24 15.41 8.16
C ALA A 60 -16.91 15.81 6.82
N HIS A 61 -16.50 15.17 5.72
CA HIS A 61 -17.13 15.36 4.41
C HIS A 61 -18.60 14.93 4.43
N SER A 62 -18.92 13.76 4.98
CA SER A 62 -20.30 13.26 5.05
C SER A 62 -21.21 14.20 5.86
N ILE A 63 -20.72 14.73 6.97
CA ILE A 63 -21.46 15.70 7.79
C ILE A 63 -21.73 17.00 7.00
N THR A 64 -20.74 17.53 6.29
CA THR A 64 -20.91 18.78 5.51
C THR A 64 -21.87 18.62 4.32
N HIS A 65 -22.10 17.37 3.86
CA HIS A 65 -23.02 17.06 2.76
C HIS A 65 -24.34 16.43 3.21
N ALA A 66 -24.57 16.31 4.52
CA ALA A 66 -25.74 15.67 5.12
C ALA A 66 -27.08 16.36 4.72
N SER A 67 -27.04 17.62 4.30
CA SER A 67 -28.24 18.35 3.81
C SER A 67 -28.89 17.69 2.59
N GLN A 68 -28.14 16.96 1.78
CA GLN A 68 -28.67 16.16 0.65
C GLN A 68 -29.62 15.06 1.12
N LEU A 69 -29.46 14.60 2.37
CA LEU A 69 -30.31 13.60 3.02
C LEU A 69 -31.40 14.23 3.92
N GLY A 70 -31.57 15.55 3.86
CA GLY A 70 -32.50 16.28 4.71
C GLY A 70 -32.03 16.47 6.16
N ILE A 71 -30.74 16.25 6.44
CA ILE A 71 -30.15 16.39 7.78
C ILE A 71 -29.48 17.76 7.87
N SER A 72 -29.97 18.63 8.76
CA SER A 72 -29.37 19.93 9.03
C SER A 72 -28.33 19.82 10.14
N VAL A 73 -27.12 20.30 9.87
CA VAL A 73 -26.03 20.37 10.84
C VAL A 73 -25.59 21.81 11.03
N GLY A 74 -25.08 22.15 12.20
CA GLY A 74 -24.46 23.46 12.46
C GLY A 74 -23.05 23.54 11.86
N GLU A 75 -22.25 24.47 12.37
CA GLU A 75 -20.87 24.63 11.94
C GLU A 75 -20.04 23.36 12.30
N VAL A 76 -19.33 22.84 11.30
CA VAL A 76 -18.47 21.65 11.46
C VAL A 76 -17.04 22.11 11.60
N ASN A 77 -16.44 21.84 12.75
CA ASN A 77 -15.04 22.14 13.02
C ASN A 77 -14.26 20.86 13.24
N VAL A 78 -13.20 20.66 12.46
CA VAL A 78 -12.26 19.52 12.60
C VAL A 78 -11.08 19.94 13.48
N ASP A 79 -10.96 19.33 14.66
CA ASP A 79 -9.77 19.45 15.49
C ASP A 79 -8.68 18.49 14.95
N LEU A 80 -7.80 19.04 14.13
CA LEU A 80 -6.72 18.28 13.50
C LEU A 80 -5.83 17.55 14.52
N GLN A 81 -5.55 18.17 15.67
CA GLN A 81 -4.67 17.57 16.67
C GLN A 81 -5.33 16.37 17.34
N LYS A 82 -6.64 16.43 17.60
CA LYS A 82 -7.39 15.26 18.10
C LYS A 82 -7.47 14.15 17.06
N LEU A 83 -7.65 14.49 15.79
CA LEU A 83 -7.64 13.50 14.70
C LEU A 83 -6.29 12.80 14.58
N VAL A 84 -5.18 13.56 14.65
CA VAL A 84 -3.82 13.00 14.70
C VAL A 84 -3.62 12.13 15.95
N GLN A 85 -4.04 12.59 17.13
CA GLN A 85 -3.96 11.80 18.38
C GLN A 85 -4.74 10.48 18.26
N PHE A 86 -5.95 10.51 17.67
CA PHE A 86 -6.72 9.29 17.41
C PHE A 86 -5.94 8.31 16.52
N SER A 87 -5.36 8.78 15.42
CA SER A 87 -4.57 7.92 14.52
C SER A 87 -3.35 7.30 15.23
N ARG A 88 -2.70 8.07 16.11
CA ARG A 88 -1.56 7.57 16.91
C ARG A 88 -1.98 6.55 17.96
N ALA A 89 -3.12 6.75 18.62
CA ALA A 89 -3.68 5.81 19.59
C ALA A 89 -4.01 4.45 18.93
N VAL A 90 -4.59 4.46 17.72
CA VAL A 90 -4.85 3.23 16.95
C VAL A 90 -3.53 2.51 16.63
N SER A 91 -2.51 3.23 16.16
CA SER A 91 -1.18 2.67 15.90
C SER A 91 -0.59 2.01 17.16
N GLN A 92 -0.64 2.70 18.29
CA GLN A 92 -0.12 2.21 19.57
C GLN A 92 -0.85 0.95 20.05
N GLN A 93 -2.17 0.90 19.91
CA GLN A 93 -2.96 -0.27 20.28
C GLN A 93 -2.55 -1.50 19.46
N LEU A 94 -2.37 -1.34 18.16
CA LEU A 94 -1.96 -2.45 17.27
C LEU A 94 -0.53 -2.90 17.54
N THR A 95 0.40 -1.97 17.79
CA THR A 95 1.78 -2.30 18.16
C THR A 95 1.85 -3.12 19.45
N GLY A 96 1.08 -2.73 20.47
CA GLY A 96 0.94 -3.52 21.71
C GLY A 96 0.35 -4.91 21.47
N GLY A 97 -0.57 -5.04 20.50
CA GLY A 97 -1.08 -6.35 20.05
C GLY A 97 0.01 -7.22 19.41
N VAL A 98 0.89 -6.64 18.60
CA VAL A 98 2.03 -7.35 18.01
C VAL A 98 3.01 -7.82 19.09
N GLU A 99 3.36 -6.97 20.07
CA GLU A 99 4.20 -7.35 21.20
C GLU A 99 3.63 -8.54 21.98
N TYR A 100 2.33 -8.48 22.27
CA TYR A 100 1.63 -9.58 22.95
C TYR A 100 1.71 -10.89 22.14
N LEU A 101 1.47 -10.83 20.83
CA LEU A 101 1.49 -12.01 19.96
C LEU A 101 2.90 -12.61 19.83
N LEU A 102 3.93 -11.80 19.70
CA LEU A 102 5.33 -12.26 19.70
C LEU A 102 5.67 -12.97 21.01
N LYS A 103 5.35 -12.37 22.15
CA LYS A 103 5.56 -12.97 23.47
C LYS A 103 4.78 -14.27 23.64
N LYS A 104 3.51 -14.31 23.23
CA LYS A 104 2.64 -15.49 23.30
C LYS A 104 3.21 -16.68 22.52
N ASN A 105 3.90 -16.42 21.40
CA ASN A 105 4.50 -17.45 20.56
C ASN A 105 5.98 -17.70 20.86
N GLY A 106 6.49 -17.24 22.01
CA GLY A 106 7.84 -17.52 22.47
C GLY A 106 8.95 -16.84 21.66
N VAL A 107 8.62 -15.80 20.88
CA VAL A 107 9.60 -15.04 20.09
C VAL A 107 10.36 -14.08 20.99
N ARG A 108 11.70 -14.11 20.95
CA ARG A 108 12.53 -13.13 21.61
C ARG A 108 12.65 -11.86 20.75
N VAL A 109 12.15 -10.75 21.24
CA VAL A 109 12.38 -9.44 20.62
C VAL A 109 13.70 -8.88 21.14
N ILE A 110 14.53 -8.37 20.24
CA ILE A 110 15.83 -7.75 20.49
C ILE A 110 15.79 -6.34 19.93
N ASP A 111 15.87 -5.34 20.81
CA ASP A 111 15.92 -3.93 20.40
C ASP A 111 17.33 -3.58 19.94
N GLY A 112 17.47 -3.12 18.70
CA GLY A 112 18.77 -2.71 18.18
C GLY A 112 18.88 -2.78 16.65
N THR A 113 20.05 -2.38 16.16
CA THR A 113 20.38 -2.37 14.73
C THR A 113 21.25 -3.59 14.40
N ALA A 114 20.72 -4.46 13.58
CA ALA A 114 21.40 -5.69 13.18
C ALA A 114 22.31 -5.48 11.96
N ARG A 115 23.45 -6.18 11.97
CA ARG A 115 24.40 -6.29 10.85
C ARG A 115 24.88 -7.73 10.67
N LEU A 116 24.90 -8.21 9.44
CA LEU A 116 25.47 -9.50 9.07
C LEU A 116 27.00 -9.42 9.10
N ARG A 117 27.64 -10.38 9.76
CA ARG A 117 29.11 -10.52 9.80
C ARG A 117 29.60 -11.71 8.99
N GLY A 118 28.73 -12.68 8.74
CA GLY A 118 28.99 -13.91 8.03
C GLY A 118 27.72 -14.74 7.88
N LYS A 119 27.82 -15.93 7.35
CA LYS A 119 26.68 -16.86 7.25
C LYS A 119 26.19 -17.20 8.66
N GLY A 120 24.93 -16.85 8.95
CA GLY A 120 24.32 -17.09 10.26
C GLY A 120 24.94 -16.33 11.43
N GLN A 121 25.80 -15.33 11.18
CA GLN A 121 26.44 -14.51 12.21
C GLN A 121 25.91 -13.09 12.15
N ILE A 122 25.30 -12.62 13.22
CA ILE A 122 24.65 -11.33 13.32
C ILE A 122 25.18 -10.59 14.53
N THR A 123 25.59 -9.35 14.35
CA THR A 123 25.87 -8.43 15.45
C THR A 123 24.71 -7.46 15.55
N VAL A 124 24.21 -7.21 16.75
CA VAL A 124 23.17 -6.22 17.04
C VAL A 124 23.76 -5.15 17.94
N ALA A 125 23.72 -3.90 17.51
CA ALA A 125 24.08 -2.74 18.31
C ALA A 125 22.83 -2.19 19.02
N ASP A 126 22.87 -2.06 20.35
CA ASP A 126 21.81 -1.46 21.15
C ASP A 126 21.80 0.09 21.02
N ALA A 127 20.85 0.75 21.69
CA ALA A 127 20.73 2.22 21.69
C ALA A 127 21.95 2.96 22.28
N ARG A 128 22.81 2.26 23.05
CA ARG A 128 24.06 2.81 23.61
C ARG A 128 25.27 2.55 22.74
N GLY A 129 25.06 1.79 21.63
CA GLY A 129 26.13 1.37 20.73
C GLY A 129 26.91 0.16 21.22
N GLU A 130 26.43 -0.56 22.26
CA GLU A 130 27.03 -1.82 22.68
C GLU A 130 26.64 -2.92 21.70
N GLU A 131 27.65 -3.69 21.25
CA GLU A 131 27.45 -4.76 20.25
C GLU A 131 27.32 -6.12 20.92
N TYR A 132 26.31 -6.89 20.46
CA TYR A 132 26.05 -8.26 20.91
C TYR A 132 26.01 -9.20 19.72
N ASP A 133 26.68 -10.32 19.83
CA ASP A 133 26.76 -11.33 18.75
C ASP A 133 25.73 -12.43 18.95
N TYR A 134 25.03 -12.74 17.86
CA TYR A 134 24.02 -13.79 17.76
C TYR A 134 24.34 -14.73 16.61
N ARG A 135 23.80 -15.96 16.70
CA ARG A 135 23.88 -16.94 15.63
C ARG A 135 22.50 -17.50 15.31
N ALA A 136 22.26 -17.76 14.03
CA ALA A 136 21.06 -18.43 13.56
C ALA A 136 21.37 -19.32 12.37
N ASP A 137 20.65 -20.45 12.26
CA ASP A 137 20.77 -21.32 11.10
C ASP A 137 20.18 -20.67 9.86
N HIS A 138 19.11 -19.87 10.05
CA HIS A 138 18.42 -19.11 9.02
C HIS A 138 18.26 -17.66 9.44
N VAL A 139 18.54 -16.73 8.51
CA VAL A 139 18.37 -15.29 8.71
C VAL A 139 17.41 -14.75 7.67
N ILE A 140 16.38 -14.00 8.11
CA ILE A 140 15.38 -13.39 7.24
C ILE A 140 15.50 -11.87 7.31
N LEU A 141 15.77 -11.23 6.19
CA LEU A 141 15.79 -9.79 6.04
C LEU A 141 14.38 -9.27 5.73
N ALA A 142 13.82 -8.52 6.68
CA ALA A 142 12.49 -7.90 6.59
C ALA A 142 12.58 -6.39 6.90
N THR A 143 13.69 -5.76 6.49
CA THR A 143 14.06 -4.39 6.83
C THR A 143 13.21 -3.33 6.15
N GLY A 144 12.35 -3.74 5.20
CA GLY A 144 11.39 -2.87 4.54
C GLY A 144 12.02 -1.80 3.64
N ALA A 145 11.34 -0.68 3.53
CA ALA A 145 11.72 0.44 2.68
C ALA A 145 11.45 1.79 3.38
N ARG A 146 11.94 2.87 2.81
CA ARG A 146 11.75 4.26 3.27
C ARG A 146 11.38 5.18 2.11
N PRO A 147 10.91 6.42 2.37
CA PRO A 147 10.62 7.38 1.30
C PRO A 147 11.81 7.59 0.40
N ARG A 148 11.57 7.63 -0.90
CA ARG A 148 12.58 8.02 -1.88
C ARG A 148 12.70 9.54 -1.91
N ALA A 149 13.93 10.06 -1.84
CA ALA A 149 14.22 11.45 -2.13
C ALA A 149 14.36 11.68 -3.64
N LEU A 150 14.04 12.89 -4.10
CA LEU A 150 14.35 13.33 -5.47
C LEU A 150 15.72 14.01 -5.51
N PRO A 151 16.50 13.84 -6.57
CA PRO A 151 17.76 14.58 -6.75
C PRO A 151 17.50 16.09 -6.67
N GLY A 152 18.20 16.77 -5.78
CA GLY A 152 18.08 18.22 -5.57
C GLY A 152 16.83 18.66 -4.78
N ILE A 153 15.97 17.75 -4.32
CA ILE A 153 14.79 18.04 -3.50
C ILE A 153 14.81 17.10 -2.31
N ALA A 154 15.45 17.52 -1.22
CA ALA A 154 15.53 16.74 0.00
C ALA A 154 14.42 17.13 0.98
N PRO A 155 13.78 16.16 1.68
CA PRO A 155 12.89 16.47 2.79
C PRO A 155 13.63 17.26 3.87
N ASP A 156 13.00 18.31 4.42
CA ASP A 156 13.53 19.13 5.50
C ASP A 156 12.70 19.03 6.80
N GLY A 157 11.59 18.28 6.74
CA GLY A 157 10.69 18.09 7.87
C GLY A 157 9.80 19.30 8.19
N GLU A 158 10.00 20.44 7.51
CA GLU A 158 9.22 21.67 7.73
C GLU A 158 8.40 22.07 6.50
N TYR A 159 9.04 22.29 5.38
CA TYR A 159 8.40 22.74 4.13
C TYR A 159 8.27 21.62 3.10
N ILE A 160 9.23 20.71 3.08
CA ILE A 160 9.28 19.57 2.18
C ILE A 160 9.10 18.31 3.03
N TRP A 161 7.94 17.74 2.94
CA TRP A 161 7.47 16.62 3.74
C TRP A 161 7.65 15.28 3.04
N THR A 162 7.76 14.26 3.84
CA THR A 162 7.42 12.88 3.51
C THR A 162 6.09 12.51 4.17
N TYR A 163 5.70 11.24 4.09
CA TYR A 163 4.50 10.78 4.80
C TYR A 163 4.64 10.90 6.34
N TYR A 164 5.85 10.97 6.90
CA TYR A 164 6.05 11.15 8.34
C TYR A 164 5.43 12.46 8.83
N GLU A 165 5.77 13.56 8.21
CA GLU A 165 5.27 14.89 8.53
C GLU A 165 3.80 15.05 8.14
N ALA A 166 3.43 14.47 6.98
CA ALA A 166 2.05 14.51 6.49
C ALA A 166 1.05 13.76 7.37
N LEU A 167 1.50 12.77 8.15
CA LEU A 167 0.66 12.06 9.12
C LEU A 167 0.53 12.78 10.46
N GLN A 168 1.41 13.74 10.75
CA GLN A 168 1.41 14.48 12.01
C GLN A 168 1.62 15.99 11.79
N PRO A 169 0.81 16.63 10.94
CA PRO A 169 0.97 18.06 10.68
C PRO A 169 0.62 18.87 11.94
N LYS A 170 1.45 19.86 12.28
CA LYS A 170 1.19 20.79 13.39
C LYS A 170 -0.06 21.63 13.14
N ARG A 171 -0.34 21.95 11.89
CA ARG A 171 -1.54 22.63 11.40
C ARG A 171 -1.84 22.20 9.97
N LEU A 172 -3.09 22.34 9.57
CA LEU A 172 -3.49 22.10 8.19
C LEU A 172 -2.88 23.18 7.28
N PRO A 173 -2.07 22.81 6.24
CA PRO A 173 -1.57 23.79 5.29
C PRO A 173 -2.70 24.31 4.42
N ARG A 174 -2.64 25.59 4.05
CA ARG A 174 -3.62 26.21 3.13
C ARG A 174 -3.48 25.68 1.71
N SER A 175 -2.26 25.30 1.33
CA SER A 175 -1.96 24.72 0.02
C SER A 175 -0.85 23.70 0.11
N LEU A 176 -1.00 22.60 -0.64
CA LEU A 176 -0.07 21.46 -0.67
C LEU A 176 0.18 21.03 -2.11
N LEU A 177 1.44 20.97 -2.49
CA LEU A 177 1.88 20.29 -3.70
C LEU A 177 2.27 18.86 -3.35
N ILE A 178 1.71 17.88 -4.03
CA ILE A 178 2.08 16.47 -3.90
C ILE A 178 2.82 16.05 -5.17
N ILE A 179 4.04 15.56 -5.03
CA ILE A 179 4.89 15.08 -6.12
C ILE A 179 4.86 13.56 -6.12
N GLY A 180 4.27 12.99 -7.17
CA GLY A 180 4.00 11.56 -7.33
C GLY A 180 2.55 11.21 -7.01
N SER A 181 1.91 10.47 -7.91
CA SER A 181 0.50 10.10 -7.86
C SER A 181 0.26 8.59 -7.74
N GLY A 182 1.19 7.86 -7.14
CA GLY A 182 0.93 6.49 -6.66
C GLY A 182 -0.08 6.49 -5.52
N ALA A 183 -0.38 5.32 -4.95
CA ALA A 183 -1.37 5.17 -3.88
C ALA A 183 -1.17 6.17 -2.73
N ILE A 184 0.08 6.37 -2.26
CA ILE A 184 0.40 7.31 -1.19
C ILE A 184 0.01 8.75 -1.58
N GLY A 185 0.44 9.21 -2.76
CA GLY A 185 0.14 10.58 -3.21
C GLY A 185 -1.34 10.82 -3.39
N VAL A 186 -2.07 9.86 -3.95
CA VAL A 186 -3.53 9.92 -4.17
C VAL A 186 -4.30 9.90 -2.85
N GLU A 187 -3.91 9.07 -1.88
CA GLU A 187 -4.52 9.04 -0.55
C GLU A 187 -4.33 10.37 0.20
N PHE A 188 -3.12 10.92 0.22
CA PHE A 188 -2.87 12.22 0.84
C PHE A 188 -3.55 13.37 0.09
N ALA A 189 -3.65 13.30 -1.24
CA ALA A 189 -4.40 14.29 -2.01
C ALA A 189 -5.89 14.31 -1.61
N SER A 190 -6.48 13.13 -1.47
CA SER A 190 -7.86 12.97 -0.99
C SER A 190 -8.03 13.49 0.43
N LEU A 191 -7.17 13.04 1.37
CA LEU A 191 -7.19 13.41 2.78
C LEU A 191 -7.12 14.93 2.98
N TYR A 192 -6.09 15.57 2.42
CA TYR A 192 -5.89 17.00 2.62
C TYR A 192 -6.95 17.87 1.94
N ASN A 193 -7.43 17.42 0.77
CA ASN A 193 -8.53 18.12 0.09
C ASN A 193 -9.84 18.06 0.92
N ASP A 194 -10.19 16.89 1.46
CA ASP A 194 -11.39 16.73 2.29
C ASP A 194 -11.32 17.52 3.61
N LEU A 195 -10.11 17.77 4.11
CA LEU A 195 -9.89 18.65 5.25
C LEU A 195 -9.86 20.16 4.88
N GLY A 196 -10.00 20.52 3.59
CA GLY A 196 -10.08 21.90 3.14
C GLY A 196 -8.77 22.53 2.65
N CYS A 197 -7.70 21.74 2.47
CA CYS A 197 -6.45 22.19 1.85
C CYS A 197 -6.60 22.30 0.33
N LYS A 198 -6.02 23.33 -0.30
CA LYS A 198 -5.89 23.41 -1.76
C LYS A 198 -4.77 22.47 -2.21
N VAL A 199 -5.11 21.43 -2.96
CA VAL A 199 -4.17 20.39 -3.37
C VAL A 199 -3.85 20.49 -4.85
N THR A 200 -2.55 20.41 -5.17
CA THR A 200 -2.02 20.20 -6.52
C THR A 200 -1.27 18.87 -6.54
N LEU A 201 -1.61 17.97 -7.45
CA LEU A 201 -1.01 16.66 -7.64
C LEU A 201 -0.23 16.65 -8.95
N VAL A 202 1.06 16.34 -8.90
CA VAL A 202 1.95 16.31 -10.07
C VAL A 202 2.48 14.91 -10.29
N GLU A 203 2.41 14.44 -11.54
CA GLU A 203 2.85 13.12 -11.96
C GLU A 203 3.70 13.22 -13.23
N LEU A 204 4.81 12.48 -13.24
CA LEU A 204 5.69 12.37 -14.40
C LEU A 204 5.10 11.49 -15.49
N ALA A 205 4.37 10.43 -15.12
CA ALA A 205 3.70 9.52 -16.04
C ALA A 205 2.52 10.19 -16.76
N SER A 206 1.99 9.54 -17.77
CA SER A 206 0.83 10.02 -18.56
C SER A 206 -0.50 9.97 -17.82
N GLN A 207 -0.57 9.18 -16.73
CA GLN A 207 -1.78 9.03 -15.90
C GLN A 207 -1.42 9.03 -14.41
N ILE A 208 -2.36 9.40 -13.56
CA ILE A 208 -2.27 9.17 -12.11
C ILE A 208 -2.46 7.68 -11.81
N LEU A 209 -2.05 7.21 -10.62
CA LEU A 209 -2.08 5.78 -10.29
C LEU A 209 -1.50 4.93 -11.45
N PRO A 210 -0.23 5.12 -11.83
CA PRO A 210 0.31 4.64 -13.10
C PRO A 210 0.33 3.11 -13.25
N VAL A 211 0.11 2.37 -12.17
CA VAL A 211 0.03 0.90 -12.18
C VAL A 211 -1.39 0.37 -12.35
N GLU A 212 -2.40 1.23 -12.23
CA GLU A 212 -3.82 0.87 -12.35
C GLU A 212 -4.29 0.83 -13.81
N ASP A 213 -5.43 0.19 -14.03
CA ASP A 213 -6.11 0.22 -15.32
C ASP A 213 -6.40 1.68 -15.74
N ALA A 214 -6.25 1.96 -17.04
CA ALA A 214 -6.34 3.33 -17.56
C ALA A 214 -7.72 3.98 -17.33
N GLU A 215 -8.80 3.20 -17.37
CA GLU A 215 -10.14 3.71 -17.10
C GLU A 215 -10.35 4.03 -15.62
N VAL A 216 -9.77 3.24 -14.72
CA VAL A 216 -9.76 3.52 -13.27
C VAL A 216 -9.00 4.81 -12.99
N SER A 217 -7.80 4.96 -13.55
CA SER A 217 -7.02 6.19 -13.43
C SER A 217 -7.79 7.42 -13.93
N ALA A 218 -8.41 7.32 -15.10
CA ALA A 218 -9.21 8.41 -15.66
C ALA A 218 -10.41 8.78 -14.78
N ALA A 219 -11.08 7.79 -14.18
CA ALA A 219 -12.20 8.03 -13.27
C ALA A 219 -11.77 8.76 -12.00
N VAL A 220 -10.67 8.32 -11.36
CA VAL A 220 -10.12 9.00 -10.17
C VAL A 220 -9.70 10.43 -10.51
N ARG A 221 -9.01 10.64 -11.63
CA ARG A 221 -8.62 11.98 -12.09
C ARG A 221 -9.83 12.89 -12.24
N LYS A 222 -10.87 12.44 -12.93
CA LYS A 222 -12.12 13.19 -13.13
C LYS A 222 -12.78 13.56 -11.80
N SER A 223 -12.83 12.63 -10.85
CA SER A 223 -13.33 12.87 -9.51
C SER A 223 -12.51 13.94 -8.77
N PHE A 224 -11.20 13.83 -8.79
CA PHE A 224 -10.29 14.78 -8.14
C PHE A 224 -10.44 16.19 -8.71
N GLU A 225 -10.46 16.33 -10.04
CA GLU A 225 -10.65 17.62 -10.71
C GLU A 225 -12.01 18.23 -10.37
N LYS A 226 -13.08 17.43 -10.30
CA LYS A 226 -14.42 17.87 -9.85
C LYS A 226 -14.42 18.38 -8.42
N ARG A 227 -13.58 17.83 -7.55
CA ARG A 227 -13.40 18.26 -6.15
C ARG A 227 -12.42 19.41 -5.98
N GLY A 228 -11.88 19.96 -7.06
CA GLY A 228 -10.96 21.11 -7.05
C GLY A 228 -9.49 20.77 -6.85
N ILE A 229 -9.11 19.49 -6.86
CA ILE A 229 -7.71 19.07 -6.88
C ILE A 229 -7.15 19.34 -8.27
N GLN A 230 -6.06 20.10 -8.36
CA GLN A 230 -5.38 20.34 -9.63
C GLN A 230 -4.48 19.15 -9.95
N VAL A 231 -4.66 18.52 -11.13
CA VAL A 231 -3.91 17.32 -11.54
C VAL A 231 -3.07 17.63 -12.77
N HIS A 232 -1.76 17.50 -12.65
CA HIS A 232 -0.78 17.70 -13.72
C HIS A 232 -0.03 16.40 -14.00
N THR A 233 -0.38 15.71 -15.08
CA THR A 233 0.35 14.55 -15.61
C THR A 233 1.42 14.99 -16.60
N GLN A 234 2.36 14.09 -16.95
CA GLN A 234 3.50 14.37 -17.84
C GLN A 234 4.26 15.64 -17.41
N THR A 235 4.34 15.87 -16.10
CA THR A 235 4.91 17.07 -15.51
C THR A 235 5.95 16.69 -14.48
N GLN A 236 7.13 17.28 -14.59
CA GLN A 236 8.25 17.11 -13.67
C GLN A 236 8.38 18.35 -12.78
N VAL A 237 8.53 18.17 -11.48
CA VAL A 237 9.02 19.23 -10.59
C VAL A 237 10.53 19.22 -10.64
N THR A 238 11.14 20.28 -11.17
CA THR A 238 12.59 20.37 -11.41
C THR A 238 13.32 21.08 -10.31
N GLN A 239 12.64 21.99 -9.60
CA GLN A 239 13.23 22.79 -8.52
C GLN A 239 12.20 23.12 -7.45
N VAL A 240 12.67 23.17 -6.21
CA VAL A 240 11.91 23.59 -5.04
C VAL A 240 12.76 24.59 -4.27
N GLN A 241 12.27 25.81 -4.11
CA GLN A 241 12.96 26.92 -3.45
C GLN A 241 12.12 27.42 -2.27
N LEU A 242 12.75 27.57 -1.11
CA LEU A 242 12.08 28.17 0.05
C LEU A 242 11.87 29.67 -0.20
N THR A 243 10.72 30.19 0.26
CA THR A 243 10.36 31.60 0.26
C THR A 243 10.01 32.03 1.69
N ASP A 244 9.79 33.32 1.91
CA ASP A 244 9.41 33.83 3.25
C ASP A 244 8.10 33.25 3.78
N THR A 245 7.21 32.75 2.89
CA THR A 245 5.86 32.28 3.24
C THR A 245 5.54 30.84 2.88
N GLY A 246 6.49 30.13 2.26
CA GLY A 246 6.25 28.76 1.79
C GLY A 246 7.33 28.28 0.82
N VAL A 247 6.89 27.74 -0.29
CA VAL A 247 7.77 27.09 -1.28
C VAL A 247 7.35 27.48 -2.69
N ARG A 248 8.30 27.90 -3.51
CA ARG A 248 8.14 28.06 -4.96
C ARG A 248 8.66 26.82 -5.66
N CYS A 249 7.80 26.20 -6.43
CA CYS A 249 8.12 25.00 -7.21
C CYS A 249 8.15 25.32 -8.69
N THR A 250 9.20 24.89 -9.39
CA THR A 250 9.29 24.95 -10.85
C THR A 250 8.79 23.64 -11.42
N MET A 251 7.78 23.72 -12.26
CA MET A 251 7.16 22.57 -12.94
C MET A 251 7.43 22.66 -14.44
N LYS A 252 7.84 21.57 -15.04
CA LYS A 252 8.13 21.47 -16.48
C LYS A 252 7.35 20.33 -17.11
N ASN A 253 6.61 20.60 -18.14
CA ASN A 253 6.02 19.62 -19.05
C ASN A 253 6.66 19.73 -20.44
N THR A 254 6.16 18.97 -21.41
CA THR A 254 6.67 18.97 -22.79
C THR A 254 6.55 20.31 -23.50
N SER A 255 5.68 21.22 -23.06
CA SER A 255 5.29 22.44 -23.80
C SER A 255 5.79 23.71 -23.10
N ALA A 256 5.92 23.73 -21.76
CA ALA A 256 6.21 24.93 -21.01
C ALA A 256 6.82 24.64 -19.64
N GLU A 257 7.48 25.68 -19.12
CA GLU A 257 7.85 25.77 -17.70
C GLU A 257 6.87 26.70 -16.98
N SER A 258 6.45 26.34 -15.79
CA SER A 258 5.53 27.10 -14.97
C SER A 258 5.97 27.09 -13.50
N PHE A 259 5.46 28.03 -12.72
CA PHE A 259 5.76 28.18 -11.31
C PHE A 259 4.51 28.03 -10.48
N LEU A 260 4.64 27.36 -9.35
CA LEU A 260 3.58 27.23 -8.35
C LEU A 260 4.13 27.59 -6.97
N GLU A 261 3.42 28.45 -6.26
CA GLU A 261 3.71 28.74 -4.85
C GLU A 261 2.73 28.02 -3.95
N VAL A 262 3.25 27.27 -2.99
CA VAL A 262 2.48 26.50 -2.02
C VAL A 262 3.07 26.64 -0.62
N GLU A 263 2.27 26.32 0.37
CA GLU A 263 2.73 26.36 1.75
C GLU A 263 3.61 25.16 2.10
N ARG A 264 3.32 24.00 1.51
CA ARG A 264 4.05 22.74 1.75
C ARG A 264 4.16 21.91 0.48
N VAL A 265 5.18 21.07 0.44
CA VAL A 265 5.40 20.04 -0.60
C VAL A 265 5.45 18.69 0.06
N LEU A 266 4.77 17.69 -0.50
CA LEU A 266 4.84 16.28 -0.09
C LEU A 266 5.51 15.45 -1.18
N LEU A 267 6.58 14.75 -0.83
CA LEU A 267 7.24 13.80 -1.72
C LEU A 267 6.58 12.42 -1.58
N ALA A 268 5.92 11.96 -2.66
CA ALA A 268 5.26 10.66 -2.77
C ALA A 268 5.75 9.88 -4.00
N VAL A 269 7.06 9.98 -4.31
CA VAL A 269 7.70 9.45 -5.52
C VAL A 269 8.18 8.00 -5.39
N GLY A 270 7.55 7.26 -4.52
CA GLY A 270 7.86 5.85 -4.24
C GLY A 270 8.82 5.67 -3.05
N VAL A 271 9.30 4.45 -2.92
CA VAL A 271 10.13 4.02 -1.81
C VAL A 271 11.47 3.46 -2.30
N GLN A 272 12.45 3.42 -1.40
CA GLN A 272 13.72 2.73 -1.63
C GLN A 272 13.97 1.72 -0.50
N PRO A 273 14.53 0.53 -0.81
CA PRO A 273 14.75 -0.52 0.17
C PRO A 273 15.78 -0.11 1.21
N ASN A 274 15.65 -0.64 2.43
CA ASN A 274 16.61 -0.45 3.51
C ASN A 274 17.66 -1.56 3.47
N ILE A 275 18.72 -1.35 2.75
CA ILE A 275 19.80 -2.33 2.51
C ILE A 275 21.17 -1.89 3.03
N GLU A 276 21.31 -0.61 3.38
CA GLU A 276 22.59 -0.05 3.81
C GLU A 276 23.00 -0.61 5.18
N ASP A 277 24.28 -0.74 5.40
CA ASP A 277 24.92 -1.18 6.66
C ASP A 277 24.53 -2.57 7.15
N LEU A 278 23.78 -3.34 6.33
CA LEU A 278 23.41 -4.71 6.66
C LEU A 278 24.55 -5.74 6.47
N GLY A 279 25.63 -5.36 5.79
CA GLY A 279 26.76 -6.25 5.47
C GLY A 279 26.52 -7.14 4.25
N LEU A 280 25.58 -6.78 3.37
CA LEU A 280 25.18 -7.58 2.19
C LEU A 280 26.31 -7.78 1.19
N GLU A 281 27.10 -6.72 0.93
CA GLU A 281 28.20 -6.72 -0.03
C GLU A 281 29.28 -7.74 0.35
N ALA A 282 29.63 -7.82 1.64
CA ALA A 282 30.63 -8.77 2.16
C ALA A 282 30.20 -10.23 1.98
N LEU A 283 28.90 -10.48 1.89
CA LEU A 283 28.31 -11.81 1.66
C LEU A 283 28.02 -12.09 0.19
N GLY A 284 28.20 -11.10 -0.70
CA GLY A 284 27.90 -11.23 -2.12
C GLY A 284 26.41 -11.38 -2.42
N VAL A 285 25.54 -10.73 -1.64
CA VAL A 285 24.08 -10.77 -1.87
C VAL A 285 23.74 -10.05 -3.17
N GLU A 286 23.00 -10.73 -4.06
CA GLU A 286 22.57 -10.17 -5.34
C GLU A 286 21.40 -9.19 -5.15
N LEU A 287 21.48 -8.05 -5.87
CA LEU A 287 20.42 -7.05 -5.92
C LEU A 287 19.83 -6.95 -7.34
N ASP A 288 18.53 -6.70 -7.43
CA ASP A 288 17.84 -6.30 -8.67
C ASP A 288 17.22 -4.92 -8.48
N ARG A 289 17.67 -3.93 -9.26
CA ARG A 289 17.21 -2.53 -9.18
C ARG A 289 17.23 -1.94 -7.75
N GLY A 290 18.21 -2.38 -6.95
CA GLY A 290 18.40 -1.94 -5.56
C GLY A 290 17.66 -2.80 -4.52
N PHE A 291 16.78 -3.71 -4.91
CA PHE A 291 16.11 -4.65 -4.01
C PHE A 291 16.89 -5.96 -3.88
N ILE A 292 16.76 -6.65 -2.75
CA ILE A 292 17.37 -7.97 -2.57
C ILE A 292 16.65 -8.95 -3.49
N LYS A 293 17.42 -9.60 -4.37
CA LYS A 293 16.88 -10.59 -5.29
C LYS A 293 16.57 -11.90 -4.56
N THR A 294 15.36 -12.43 -4.75
CA THR A 294 14.89 -13.68 -4.15
C THR A 294 14.24 -14.59 -5.18
N ASP A 295 14.23 -15.87 -4.86
CA ASP A 295 13.38 -16.85 -5.56
C ASP A 295 11.94 -16.86 -5.01
N THR A 296 11.12 -17.77 -5.51
CA THR A 296 9.71 -17.93 -5.11
C THR A 296 9.52 -18.45 -3.68
N ALA A 297 10.58 -18.96 -3.05
CA ALA A 297 10.62 -19.38 -1.65
C ALA A 297 11.32 -18.35 -0.74
N CYS A 298 11.47 -17.11 -1.23
CA CYS A 298 12.12 -15.98 -0.55
C CYS A 298 13.64 -16.19 -0.27
N ARG A 299 14.31 -17.17 -0.91
CA ARG A 299 15.73 -17.41 -0.74
C ARG A 299 16.54 -16.40 -1.54
N THR A 300 17.63 -15.91 -0.95
CA THR A 300 18.65 -15.15 -1.68
C THR A 300 19.64 -16.14 -2.35
N ASN A 301 20.63 -15.60 -3.07
CA ASN A 301 21.75 -16.38 -3.59
C ASN A 301 22.71 -16.89 -2.48
N VAL A 302 22.54 -16.44 -1.24
CA VAL A 302 23.37 -16.85 -0.09
C VAL A 302 22.62 -17.88 0.74
N PHE A 303 23.19 -19.07 0.89
CA PHE A 303 22.57 -20.15 1.66
C PHE A 303 22.29 -19.75 3.11
N GLY A 304 21.07 -20.01 3.59
CA GLY A 304 20.59 -19.66 4.93
C GLY A 304 20.17 -18.20 5.09
N LEU A 305 20.21 -17.42 3.99
CA LEU A 305 19.77 -16.01 3.98
C LEU A 305 18.55 -15.83 3.08
N TYR A 306 17.51 -15.20 3.63
CA TYR A 306 16.22 -14.96 2.97
C TYR A 306 15.90 -13.46 3.01
N ALA A 307 15.00 -13.00 2.14
CA ALA A 307 14.45 -11.65 2.21
C ALA A 307 12.97 -11.62 1.86
N ILE A 308 12.20 -10.82 2.59
CA ILE A 308 10.74 -10.70 2.46
C ILE A 308 10.28 -9.24 2.56
N GLY A 309 9.11 -8.97 2.06
CA GLY A 309 8.49 -7.65 2.11
C GLY A 309 9.13 -6.66 1.15
N ASP A 310 9.10 -5.37 1.52
CA ASP A 310 9.49 -4.29 0.62
C ASP A 310 10.98 -4.32 0.24
N VAL A 311 11.84 -4.89 1.08
CA VAL A 311 13.28 -5.04 0.78
C VAL A 311 13.54 -6.03 -0.36
N ALA A 312 12.61 -6.99 -0.58
CA ALA A 312 12.66 -7.99 -1.64
C ALA A 312 11.94 -7.56 -2.94
N GLY A 313 11.47 -6.32 -3.01
CA GLY A 313 10.89 -5.72 -4.21
C GLY A 313 9.36 -5.60 -4.24
N PRO A 314 8.84 -4.91 -5.27
CA PRO A 314 7.42 -4.63 -5.43
C PRO A 314 6.58 -5.90 -5.71
N PRO A 315 5.25 -5.80 -5.44
CA PRO A 315 4.56 -4.65 -4.87
C PRO A 315 4.87 -4.46 -3.38
N CYS A 316 5.10 -3.20 -2.96
CA CYS A 316 5.41 -2.86 -1.56
C CYS A 316 4.10 -2.75 -0.76
N LEU A 317 3.55 -3.93 -0.38
CA LEU A 317 2.26 -4.08 0.28
C LEU A 317 2.39 -4.97 1.52
N ALA A 318 1.73 -4.56 2.61
CA ALA A 318 1.82 -5.25 3.90
C ALA A 318 1.34 -6.70 3.83
N HIS A 319 0.23 -6.97 3.13
CA HIS A 319 -0.31 -8.32 2.96
C HIS A 319 0.59 -9.21 2.09
N LYS A 320 1.24 -8.66 1.05
CA LYS A 320 2.28 -9.39 0.29
C LYS A 320 3.43 -9.76 1.22
N ALA A 321 3.94 -8.82 2.02
CA ALA A 321 5.02 -9.07 2.97
C ALA A 321 4.65 -10.14 4.01
N SER A 322 3.42 -10.10 4.54
CA SER A 322 2.94 -11.10 5.50
C SER A 322 2.84 -12.49 4.89
N HIS A 323 2.33 -12.62 3.66
CA HIS A 323 2.28 -13.91 2.96
C HIS A 323 3.67 -14.44 2.62
N GLU A 324 4.59 -13.60 2.16
CA GLU A 324 6.00 -13.99 1.96
C GLU A 324 6.62 -14.47 3.27
N GLY A 325 6.30 -13.84 4.41
CA GLY A 325 6.76 -14.28 5.73
C GLY A 325 6.29 -15.70 6.08
N VAL A 326 5.01 -15.99 5.87
CA VAL A 326 4.44 -17.33 6.09
C VAL A 326 5.08 -18.34 5.15
N ILE A 327 5.10 -18.09 3.85
CA ILE A 327 5.68 -18.97 2.82
C ILE A 327 7.15 -19.27 3.12
N CYS A 328 7.93 -18.26 3.46
CA CYS A 328 9.35 -18.40 3.79
C CYS A 328 9.55 -19.35 4.97
N ILE A 329 8.81 -19.16 6.06
CA ILE A 329 8.92 -19.98 7.27
C ILE A 329 8.40 -21.40 7.03
N GLU A 330 7.27 -21.58 6.37
CA GLU A 330 6.71 -22.89 6.08
C GLU A 330 7.60 -23.71 5.15
N THR A 331 8.15 -23.07 4.11
CA THR A 331 9.15 -23.71 3.22
C THR A 331 10.40 -24.13 4.01
N LEU A 332 10.90 -23.24 4.89
CA LEU A 332 12.06 -23.50 5.72
C LEU A 332 11.83 -24.67 6.69
N ALA A 333 10.63 -24.74 7.28
CA ALA A 333 10.24 -25.80 8.20
C ALA A 333 9.81 -27.11 7.49
N GLY A 334 9.73 -27.14 6.16
CA GLY A 334 9.32 -28.31 5.39
C GLY A 334 7.83 -28.65 5.53
N VAL A 335 6.97 -27.63 5.70
CA VAL A 335 5.52 -27.81 5.77
C VAL A 335 5.01 -28.24 4.39
N GLU A 336 4.31 -29.35 4.33
CA GLU A 336 3.70 -29.86 3.09
C GLU A 336 2.57 -28.93 2.61
N GLY A 337 2.45 -28.78 1.29
CA GLY A 337 1.40 -27.96 0.66
C GLY A 337 1.68 -26.45 0.67
N THR A 338 2.89 -26.03 1.03
CA THR A 338 3.28 -24.62 0.87
C THR A 338 3.44 -24.26 -0.60
N HIS A 339 2.63 -23.31 -1.07
CA HIS A 339 2.68 -22.83 -2.46
C HIS A 339 3.38 -21.46 -2.54
N PRO A 340 4.13 -21.18 -3.63
CA PRO A 340 4.72 -19.88 -3.86
C PRO A 340 3.63 -18.79 -4.04
N LEU A 341 4.00 -17.55 -3.70
CA LEU A 341 3.11 -16.41 -3.89
C LEU A 341 2.86 -16.16 -5.38
N ASP A 342 1.60 -16.22 -5.81
CA ASP A 342 1.18 -15.68 -7.10
C ASP A 342 1.09 -14.16 -7.01
N ARG A 343 2.02 -13.47 -7.66
CA ARG A 343 2.08 -11.99 -7.65
C ARG A 343 0.92 -11.34 -8.39
N ASP A 344 0.35 -12.01 -9.39
CA ASP A 344 -0.83 -11.54 -10.10
C ASP A 344 -2.11 -11.67 -9.25
N CYS A 345 -2.06 -12.41 -8.14
CA CYS A 345 -3.16 -12.54 -7.17
C CYS A 345 -3.02 -11.63 -5.93
N VAL A 346 -2.06 -10.72 -5.91
CA VAL A 346 -1.92 -9.75 -4.81
C VAL A 346 -2.83 -8.55 -5.06
N PRO A 347 -3.88 -8.32 -4.24
CA PRO A 347 -4.78 -7.20 -4.47
C PRO A 347 -4.12 -5.86 -4.15
N GLY A 348 -4.35 -4.86 -4.99
CA GLY A 348 -4.01 -3.46 -4.75
C GLY A 348 -5.21 -2.70 -4.19
N CYS A 349 -5.00 -1.84 -3.18
CA CYS A 349 -6.05 -0.98 -2.61
C CYS A 349 -5.52 0.43 -2.36
N THR A 350 -6.26 1.44 -2.84
CA THR A 350 -6.02 2.85 -2.57
C THR A 350 -7.27 3.45 -1.92
N TYR A 351 -7.11 3.98 -0.72
CA TYR A 351 -8.23 4.40 0.15
C TYR A 351 -8.57 5.88 -0.03
N SER A 352 -8.41 6.41 -1.23
CA SER A 352 -8.88 7.76 -1.58
C SER A 352 -10.41 7.79 -1.67
N ARG A 353 -10.96 8.95 -1.90
CA ARG A 353 -12.35 9.12 -2.31
C ARG A 353 -12.39 9.63 -3.77
N PRO A 354 -12.88 8.80 -4.74
CA PRO A 354 -13.34 7.42 -4.58
C PRO A 354 -12.20 6.46 -4.24
N GLN A 355 -12.53 5.32 -3.63
CA GLN A 355 -11.58 4.23 -3.42
C GLN A 355 -11.25 3.53 -4.73
N VAL A 356 -10.07 2.91 -4.78
CA VAL A 356 -9.64 2.06 -5.90
C VAL A 356 -9.23 0.70 -5.36
N ALA A 357 -9.63 -0.36 -6.06
CA ALA A 357 -9.16 -1.71 -5.79
C ALA A 357 -8.91 -2.45 -7.09
N SER A 358 -7.83 -3.22 -7.13
CA SER A 358 -7.42 -3.96 -8.32
C SER A 358 -6.85 -5.32 -7.96
N LEU A 359 -7.02 -6.26 -8.87
CA LEU A 359 -6.45 -7.60 -8.80
C LEU A 359 -6.15 -8.09 -10.21
N GLY A 360 -5.00 -8.74 -10.39
CA GLY A 360 -4.66 -9.38 -11.66
C GLY A 360 -4.19 -8.42 -12.74
N LEU A 361 -4.42 -8.81 -13.99
CA LEU A 361 -3.94 -8.10 -15.16
C LEU A 361 -4.85 -6.93 -15.53
N THR A 362 -4.26 -5.79 -15.86
CA THR A 362 -4.99 -4.74 -16.58
C THR A 362 -5.30 -5.19 -18.01
N GLU A 363 -6.26 -4.55 -18.65
CA GLU A 363 -6.57 -4.82 -20.06
C GLU A 363 -5.33 -4.73 -20.95
N SER A 364 -4.56 -3.65 -20.80
CA SER A 364 -3.35 -3.44 -21.59
C SER A 364 -2.28 -4.51 -21.33
N THR A 365 -2.15 -4.97 -20.08
CA THR A 365 -1.18 -6.01 -19.72
C THR A 365 -1.62 -7.38 -20.23
N ALA A 366 -2.90 -7.71 -20.18
CA ALA A 366 -3.44 -8.95 -20.72
C ALA A 366 -3.22 -9.04 -22.25
N LEU A 367 -3.55 -7.96 -22.96
CA LEU A 367 -3.32 -7.87 -24.42
C LEU A 367 -1.82 -7.95 -24.76
N ALA A 368 -0.96 -7.27 -23.99
CA ALA A 368 0.50 -7.34 -24.20
C ALA A 368 1.08 -8.75 -23.96
N ARG A 369 0.43 -9.57 -23.12
CA ARG A 369 0.76 -10.99 -22.92
C ARG A 369 0.16 -11.90 -23.99
N GLY A 370 -0.53 -11.35 -24.99
CA GLY A 370 -1.16 -12.11 -26.09
C GLY A 370 -2.41 -12.89 -25.68
N ARG A 371 -3.03 -12.57 -24.53
CA ARG A 371 -4.27 -13.20 -24.07
C ARG A 371 -5.47 -12.52 -24.77
N PRO A 372 -6.34 -13.26 -25.48
CA PRO A 372 -7.60 -12.71 -25.96
C PRO A 372 -8.52 -12.44 -24.78
N VAL A 373 -9.15 -11.26 -24.73
CA VAL A 373 -9.92 -10.85 -23.55
C VAL A 373 -11.39 -10.56 -23.87
N ARG A 374 -12.27 -10.89 -22.94
CA ARG A 374 -13.63 -10.37 -22.82
C ARG A 374 -13.68 -9.41 -21.62
N ILE A 375 -14.24 -8.24 -21.83
CA ILE A 375 -14.26 -7.17 -20.84
C ILE A 375 -15.70 -6.87 -20.48
N GLY A 376 -16.01 -6.92 -19.18
CA GLY A 376 -17.25 -6.43 -18.64
C GLY A 376 -17.05 -5.19 -17.79
N LYS A 377 -18.02 -4.29 -17.83
CA LYS A 377 -18.00 -3.08 -17.04
C LYS A 377 -19.40 -2.72 -16.59
N PHE A 378 -19.56 -2.37 -15.32
CA PHE A 378 -20.84 -1.92 -14.77
C PHE A 378 -20.66 -0.69 -13.89
N SER A 379 -21.49 0.33 -14.11
CA SER A 379 -21.45 1.59 -13.36
C SER A 379 -22.29 1.52 -12.10
N TYR A 380 -21.77 2.08 -10.99
CA TYR A 380 -22.56 2.24 -9.76
C TYR A 380 -23.77 3.17 -9.91
N GLN A 381 -23.84 3.97 -10.98
CA GLN A 381 -25.04 4.77 -11.31
C GLN A 381 -26.29 3.94 -11.55
N SER A 382 -26.13 2.66 -11.95
CA SER A 382 -27.24 1.71 -12.15
C SER A 382 -27.41 0.74 -10.98
N ASN A 383 -26.63 0.89 -9.89
CA ASN A 383 -26.71 0.00 -8.74
C ASN A 383 -27.66 0.57 -7.67
N GLY A 384 -28.69 -0.21 -7.28
CA GLY A 384 -29.71 0.25 -6.34
C GLY A 384 -29.19 0.64 -4.96
N LYS A 385 -28.18 -0.10 -4.43
CA LYS A 385 -27.57 0.24 -3.14
C LYS A 385 -26.73 1.53 -3.22
N ALA A 386 -26.00 1.71 -4.32
CA ALA A 386 -25.23 2.93 -4.56
C ALA A 386 -26.14 4.16 -4.63
N LEU A 387 -27.27 4.05 -5.34
CA LEU A 387 -28.29 5.09 -5.41
C LEU A 387 -28.87 5.40 -4.03
N ALA A 388 -29.23 4.38 -3.26
CA ALA A 388 -29.80 4.54 -1.93
C ALA A 388 -28.85 5.20 -0.91
N SER A 389 -27.54 5.01 -1.09
CA SER A 389 -26.50 5.63 -0.24
C SER A 389 -25.94 6.94 -0.79
N GLY A 390 -26.29 7.35 -2.01
CA GLY A 390 -25.72 8.52 -2.68
C GLY A 390 -24.30 8.30 -3.22
N GLU A 391 -23.81 7.06 -3.25
CA GLU A 391 -22.43 6.69 -3.61
C GLU A 391 -22.37 6.08 -5.02
N THR A 392 -22.80 6.87 -6.01
CA THR A 392 -22.97 6.41 -7.41
C THR A 392 -21.74 6.58 -8.28
N GLU A 393 -20.65 7.15 -7.75
CA GLU A 393 -19.43 7.39 -8.50
C GLU A 393 -18.64 6.09 -8.68
N GLY A 394 -18.24 5.81 -9.95
CA GLY A 394 -17.35 4.72 -10.25
C GLY A 394 -17.99 3.53 -10.96
N PHE A 395 -17.24 2.43 -11.01
CA PHE A 395 -17.62 1.21 -11.74
C PHE A 395 -16.82 0.00 -11.26
N VAL A 396 -17.28 -1.17 -11.66
CA VAL A 396 -16.55 -2.44 -11.64
C VAL A 396 -16.21 -2.83 -13.07
N LYS A 397 -14.93 -3.18 -13.32
CA LYS A 397 -14.42 -3.71 -14.59
C LYS A 397 -13.82 -5.09 -14.36
N THR A 398 -14.26 -6.09 -15.11
CA THR A 398 -13.73 -7.46 -15.10
C THR A 398 -13.10 -7.79 -16.44
N ILE A 399 -12.04 -8.59 -16.42
CA ILE A 399 -11.29 -9.01 -17.57
C ILE A 399 -11.19 -10.54 -17.53
N PHE A 400 -11.80 -11.20 -18.49
CA PHE A 400 -11.76 -12.65 -18.64
C PHE A 400 -10.96 -13.04 -19.88
N ASP A 401 -10.29 -14.18 -19.81
CA ASP A 401 -9.76 -14.84 -20.99
C ASP A 401 -10.90 -15.30 -21.87
N ALA A 402 -10.87 -14.91 -23.15
CA ALA A 402 -11.97 -15.21 -24.08
C ALA A 402 -12.08 -16.69 -24.47
N GLU A 403 -11.01 -17.46 -24.33
CA GLU A 403 -10.95 -18.88 -24.71
C GLU A 403 -11.26 -19.79 -23.51
N THR A 404 -10.72 -19.48 -22.33
CA THR A 404 -10.81 -20.35 -21.14
C THR A 404 -11.86 -19.93 -20.13
N GLY A 405 -12.34 -18.70 -20.19
CA GLY A 405 -13.22 -18.12 -19.19
C GLY A 405 -12.53 -17.75 -17.88
N GLU A 406 -11.18 -17.87 -17.78
CA GLU A 406 -10.41 -17.51 -16.59
C GLU A 406 -10.56 -16.03 -16.23
N LEU A 407 -10.79 -15.71 -14.97
CA LEU A 407 -10.75 -14.33 -14.47
C LEU A 407 -9.30 -13.82 -14.43
N LEU A 408 -8.90 -13.02 -15.41
CA LEU A 408 -7.56 -12.46 -15.54
C LEU A 408 -7.34 -11.25 -14.66
N GLY A 409 -8.37 -10.42 -14.47
CA GLY A 409 -8.28 -9.22 -13.68
C GLY A 409 -9.62 -8.61 -13.30
N ALA A 410 -9.60 -7.84 -12.20
CA ALA A 410 -10.73 -7.03 -11.75
C ALA A 410 -10.22 -5.68 -11.28
N HIS A 411 -10.83 -4.60 -11.75
CA HIS A 411 -10.44 -3.22 -11.48
C HIS A 411 -11.67 -2.41 -11.11
N MET A 412 -11.63 -1.82 -9.93
CA MET A 412 -12.81 -1.20 -9.32
C MET A 412 -12.47 0.22 -8.86
N VAL A 413 -13.40 1.13 -9.04
CA VAL A 413 -13.34 2.47 -8.49
C VAL A 413 -14.71 2.84 -7.95
N GLY A 414 -14.79 3.33 -6.70
CA GLY A 414 -16.05 3.68 -6.05
C GLY A 414 -16.03 3.49 -4.55
N ALA A 415 -17.23 3.52 -3.94
CA ALA A 415 -17.37 3.33 -2.51
C ALA A 415 -17.14 1.86 -2.11
N GLN A 416 -16.38 1.65 -1.03
CA GLN A 416 -16.12 0.34 -0.42
C GLN A 416 -15.57 -0.74 -1.37
N VAL A 417 -14.95 -0.35 -2.50
CA VAL A 417 -14.37 -1.31 -3.45
C VAL A 417 -13.18 -2.07 -2.84
N THR A 418 -12.50 -1.47 -1.85
CA THR A 418 -11.40 -2.10 -1.12
C THR A 418 -11.84 -3.30 -0.27
N GLU A 419 -13.13 -3.37 0.11
CA GLU A 419 -13.72 -4.53 0.78
C GLU A 419 -14.25 -5.54 -0.26
N GLN A 420 -14.84 -5.06 -1.36
CA GLN A 420 -15.46 -5.90 -2.39
C GLN A 420 -14.45 -6.72 -3.18
N ILE A 421 -13.25 -6.18 -3.46
CA ILE A 421 -12.22 -6.84 -4.28
C ILE A 421 -11.86 -8.25 -3.79
N GLN A 422 -12.04 -8.50 -2.47
CA GLN A 422 -11.77 -9.81 -1.88
C GLN A 422 -12.65 -10.93 -2.50
N GLY A 423 -13.85 -10.61 -2.96
CA GLY A 423 -14.70 -11.56 -3.68
C GLY A 423 -14.03 -12.09 -4.96
N PHE A 424 -13.43 -11.20 -5.74
CA PHE A 424 -12.64 -11.60 -6.91
C PHE A 424 -11.33 -12.31 -6.53
N GLY A 425 -10.73 -11.92 -5.40
CA GLY A 425 -9.54 -12.60 -4.86
C GLY A 425 -9.82 -14.07 -4.54
N ILE A 426 -10.95 -14.37 -3.87
CA ILE A 426 -11.39 -15.73 -3.58
C ILE A 426 -11.70 -16.49 -4.87
N ALA A 427 -12.45 -15.86 -5.78
CA ALA A 427 -12.82 -16.46 -7.07
C ALA A 427 -11.57 -16.88 -7.86
N ARG A 428 -10.59 -15.99 -7.97
CA ARG A 428 -9.34 -16.26 -8.67
C ARG A 428 -8.50 -17.35 -8.01
N HIS A 429 -8.41 -17.34 -6.69
CA HIS A 429 -7.69 -18.38 -5.93
C HIS A 429 -8.30 -19.78 -6.11
N LEU A 430 -9.63 -19.85 -6.31
CA LEU A 430 -10.38 -21.08 -6.58
C LEU A 430 -10.45 -21.40 -8.08
N GLU A 431 -9.72 -20.69 -8.92
CA GLU A 431 -9.71 -20.87 -10.39
C GLU A 431 -11.12 -20.80 -11.00
N ALA A 432 -11.97 -19.91 -10.44
CA ALA A 432 -13.32 -19.72 -10.93
C ALA A 432 -13.32 -19.13 -12.35
N THR A 433 -14.19 -19.67 -13.20
CA THR A 433 -14.44 -19.14 -14.54
C THR A 433 -15.65 -18.21 -14.53
N ASP A 434 -15.83 -17.48 -15.64
CA ASP A 434 -17.01 -16.66 -15.87
C ASP A 434 -18.33 -17.48 -15.72
N GLU A 435 -18.38 -18.69 -16.26
CA GLU A 435 -19.54 -19.58 -16.15
C GLU A 435 -19.93 -19.87 -14.68
N SER A 436 -18.93 -20.19 -13.85
CA SER A 436 -19.16 -20.44 -12.42
C SER A 436 -19.61 -19.18 -11.68
N LEU A 437 -19.06 -18.00 -12.05
CA LEU A 437 -19.40 -16.72 -11.43
C LEU A 437 -20.77 -16.19 -11.87
N LEU A 438 -21.20 -16.46 -13.11
CA LEU A 438 -22.54 -16.13 -13.62
C LEU A 438 -23.65 -16.80 -12.84
N SER A 439 -23.42 -18.04 -12.36
CA SER A 439 -24.41 -18.82 -11.62
C SER A 439 -24.51 -18.44 -10.11
N MET A 440 -23.62 -17.58 -9.62
CA MET A 440 -23.60 -17.18 -8.19
C MET A 440 -24.75 -16.23 -7.86
N ILE A 441 -25.30 -16.40 -6.64
CA ILE A 441 -26.30 -15.49 -6.10
C ILE A 441 -25.61 -14.38 -5.32
N PHE A 442 -25.80 -13.14 -5.76
CA PHE A 442 -25.36 -11.95 -5.04
C PHE A 442 -26.50 -11.40 -4.19
N ALA A 443 -26.18 -10.98 -2.96
CA ALA A 443 -27.20 -10.47 -2.05
C ALA A 443 -27.75 -9.12 -2.52
N HIS A 444 -29.07 -8.94 -2.41
CA HIS A 444 -29.75 -7.69 -2.75
C HIS A 444 -30.34 -7.01 -1.49
N PRO A 445 -30.22 -5.66 -1.31
CA PRO A 445 -29.43 -4.73 -2.14
C PRO A 445 -28.01 -4.57 -1.63
N THR A 446 -27.01 -4.70 -2.48
CA THR A 446 -25.58 -4.52 -2.14
C THR A 446 -24.81 -3.81 -3.26
N LEU A 447 -23.64 -3.25 -2.92
CA LEU A 447 -22.69 -2.78 -3.91
C LEU A 447 -22.05 -3.95 -4.70
N SER A 448 -21.98 -5.13 -4.09
CA SER A 448 -21.41 -6.33 -4.72
C SER A 448 -22.21 -6.83 -5.94
N GLU A 449 -23.48 -6.44 -6.09
CA GLU A 449 -24.24 -6.73 -7.31
C GLU A 449 -23.60 -6.12 -8.56
N ALA A 450 -22.85 -5.01 -8.41
CA ALA A 450 -22.06 -4.44 -9.51
C ALA A 450 -20.94 -5.37 -10.00
N MET A 451 -20.43 -6.25 -9.12
CA MET A 451 -19.48 -7.29 -9.52
C MET A 451 -20.17 -8.31 -10.45
N HIS A 452 -21.36 -8.78 -10.09
CA HIS A 452 -22.12 -9.72 -10.91
C HIS A 452 -22.51 -9.11 -12.27
N GLU A 453 -23.02 -7.89 -12.28
CA GLU A 453 -23.36 -7.18 -13.51
C GLU A 453 -22.15 -6.97 -14.43
N SER A 454 -20.95 -6.75 -13.87
CA SER A 454 -19.74 -6.66 -14.68
C SER A 454 -19.36 -7.99 -15.31
N ILE A 455 -19.63 -9.12 -14.64
CA ILE A 455 -19.42 -10.47 -15.19
C ILE A 455 -20.45 -10.76 -16.30
N LEU A 456 -21.73 -10.45 -16.05
CA LEU A 456 -22.79 -10.55 -17.06
C LEU A 456 -22.44 -9.71 -18.32
N ALA A 457 -21.95 -8.50 -18.13
CA ALA A 457 -21.53 -7.63 -19.25
C ALA A 457 -20.36 -8.21 -20.04
N ALA A 458 -19.40 -8.89 -19.39
CA ALA A 458 -18.32 -9.58 -20.08
C ALA A 458 -18.80 -10.76 -20.96
N CYS A 459 -20.00 -11.30 -20.67
CA CYS A 459 -20.62 -12.40 -21.38
C CYS A 459 -21.77 -11.94 -22.30
N ASP A 460 -21.88 -10.66 -22.61
CA ASP A 460 -22.94 -10.06 -23.44
C ASP A 460 -24.37 -10.30 -22.90
N GLN A 461 -24.52 -10.42 -21.58
CA GLN A 461 -25.79 -10.73 -20.89
C GLN A 461 -26.16 -9.72 -19.77
N PRO A 462 -25.87 -8.40 -19.90
CA PRO A 462 -26.17 -7.46 -18.83
C PRO A 462 -27.69 -7.37 -18.59
N LEU A 463 -28.09 -7.28 -17.32
CA LEU A 463 -29.51 -7.21 -16.96
C LEU A 463 -29.95 -5.78 -16.59
N HIS A 464 -29.05 -4.97 -16.07
CA HIS A 464 -29.36 -3.62 -15.55
C HIS A 464 -28.50 -2.52 -16.19
N GLN A 465 -27.96 -2.75 -17.37
CA GLN A 465 -27.09 -1.80 -18.09
C GLN A 465 -27.82 -1.06 -19.22
#